data_441f411637159d6b485672e1e7dadc75
#
_entry.id   441f411637159d6b485672e1e7dadc75
#
_cell.length_a   1.000
_cell.length_b   1.000
_cell.length_c   1.000
_cell.angle_alpha   90.00
_cell.angle_beta   90.00
_cell.angle_gamma   90.00
#
_symmetry.space_group_name_H-M   'P 1'
#
loop_
_entity.id
_entity.type
_entity.pdbx_description
1 polymer ?
#
loop_
_entity_poly.entity_id
_entity_poly.type
_entity_poly.pdbx_seq_one_letter_code
_entity_poly.pdbx_strand_id
1 'polypeptide(L)'
;ESAWGKNFPGSSKMFLNLNQQVSVADLNRGIIIVSGNDACVAMAEHISGNTANFIESMNKYVRQFGLKNTNFTTVHGLDEEGQYSSARDMAIIGSHIIHDLPEEYKIYAEKEFTFNKIKQPNRNGLLWDKTINVDGMKTGHTDKAGYNLVASATNPNNMRLIPVVMGVPTY
;
A
#
# COMPACT_ATOMS: atom_id res chain seq x y z
N GLU A 1 -19.44 -8.81 6.87
CA GLU A 1 -18.09 -8.39 7.29
C GLU A 1 -17.23 -9.63 7.50
N SER A 2 -16.04 -9.65 6.93
CA SER A 2 -15.06 -10.70 7.20
C SER A 2 -14.77 -10.74 8.71
N ALA A 3 -14.42 -11.92 9.25
CA ALA A 3 -14.01 -12.04 10.67
C ALA A 3 -12.91 -11.01 11.02
N TRP A 4 -12.05 -10.71 10.07
CA TRP A 4 -11.01 -9.68 10.18
C TRP A 4 -11.59 -8.28 10.41
N GLY A 5 -12.62 -7.87 9.64
CA GLY A 5 -13.24 -6.55 9.75
C GLY A 5 -13.87 -6.27 11.12
N LYS A 6 -14.33 -7.31 11.82
CA LYS A 6 -14.88 -7.20 13.17
C LYS A 6 -13.81 -6.96 14.23
N ASN A 7 -12.62 -7.53 14.03
CA ASN A 7 -11.51 -7.43 14.99
C ASN A 7 -10.76 -6.09 14.89
N PHE A 8 -10.90 -5.35 13.78
CA PHE A 8 -10.20 -4.09 13.54
C PHE A 8 -11.19 -2.97 13.16
N PRO A 9 -12.09 -2.58 14.08
CA PRO A 9 -13.01 -1.48 13.84
C PRO A 9 -12.23 -0.17 13.60
N GLY A 10 -12.71 0.66 12.68
CA GLY A 10 -12.07 1.93 12.33
C GLY A 10 -10.91 1.84 11.34
N SER A 11 -10.41 0.65 11.01
CA SER A 11 -9.36 0.51 10.00
C SER A 11 -9.89 0.70 8.57
N SER A 12 -9.01 1.09 7.64
CA SER A 12 -9.36 1.27 6.23
C SER A 12 -9.76 -0.06 5.58
N LYS A 13 -10.86 -0.08 4.83
CA LYS A 13 -11.43 -1.29 4.19
C LYS A 13 -11.93 -0.99 2.78
N MET A 14 -11.90 -1.99 1.91
CA MET A 14 -12.66 -1.95 0.66
C MET A 14 -14.08 -2.55 0.81
N PHE A 15 -14.44 -3.04 2.01
CA PHE A 15 -15.74 -3.61 2.36
C PHE A 15 -16.04 -4.92 1.63
N LEU A 16 -15.14 -5.88 1.75
CA LEU A 16 -15.32 -7.25 1.26
C LEU A 16 -16.41 -7.97 2.07
N ASN A 17 -17.32 -8.65 1.37
CA ASN A 17 -18.27 -9.56 2.00
C ASN A 17 -17.65 -10.96 2.15
N LEU A 18 -18.12 -11.68 3.16
CA LEU A 18 -17.71 -13.07 3.36
C LEU A 18 -18.08 -13.93 2.15
N ASN A 19 -17.18 -14.76 1.68
CA ASN A 19 -17.34 -15.62 0.49
C ASN A 19 -17.62 -14.89 -0.83
N GLN A 20 -17.39 -13.58 -0.89
CA GLN A 20 -17.51 -12.83 -2.15
C GLN A 20 -16.33 -13.18 -3.07
N GLN A 21 -16.66 -13.51 -4.32
CA GLN A 21 -15.63 -13.62 -5.37
C GLN A 21 -15.26 -12.23 -5.84
N VAL A 22 -13.96 -11.92 -5.82
CA VAL A 22 -13.41 -10.62 -6.20
C VAL A 22 -12.22 -10.86 -7.11
N SER A 23 -12.10 -10.05 -8.15
CA SER A 23 -10.95 -10.14 -9.06
C SER A 23 -9.66 -9.70 -8.35
N VAL A 24 -8.51 -10.30 -8.72
CA VAL A 24 -7.19 -9.85 -8.25
C VAL A 24 -6.95 -8.38 -8.58
N ALA A 25 -7.44 -7.93 -9.73
CA ALA A 25 -7.33 -6.52 -10.15
C ALA A 25 -8.10 -5.57 -9.20
N ASP A 26 -9.30 -5.96 -8.74
CA ASP A 26 -10.07 -5.16 -7.78
C ASP A 26 -9.45 -5.20 -6.38
N LEU A 27 -8.93 -6.36 -5.94
CA LEU A 27 -8.17 -6.44 -4.69
C LEU A 27 -6.95 -5.52 -4.72
N ASN A 28 -6.22 -5.49 -5.84
CA ASN A 28 -5.06 -4.62 -6.01
C ASN A 28 -5.44 -3.13 -5.93
N ARG A 29 -6.54 -2.72 -6.58
CA ARG A 29 -7.09 -1.36 -6.44
C ARG A 29 -7.54 -1.08 -5.01
N GLY A 30 -8.18 -2.03 -4.35
CA GLY A 30 -8.57 -1.91 -2.95
C GLY A 30 -7.39 -1.68 -2.02
N ILE A 31 -6.28 -2.37 -2.24
CA ILE A 31 -5.04 -2.21 -1.46
C ILE A 31 -4.39 -0.85 -1.73
N ILE A 32 -4.22 -0.48 -2.99
CA ILE A 32 -3.44 0.69 -3.40
C ILE A 32 -4.23 1.98 -3.16
N ILE A 33 -5.46 2.07 -3.66
CA ILE A 33 -6.23 3.32 -3.70
C ILE A 33 -6.89 3.62 -2.35
N VAL A 34 -7.58 2.63 -1.78
CA VAL A 34 -8.35 2.85 -0.55
C VAL A 34 -7.65 2.35 0.71
N SER A 35 -6.45 1.77 0.56
CA SER A 35 -5.69 1.22 1.69
C SER A 35 -6.47 0.11 2.43
N GLY A 36 -7.17 -0.74 1.69
CA GLY A 36 -8.06 -1.77 2.21
C GLY A 36 -7.29 -2.89 2.92
N ASN A 37 -7.33 -2.89 4.24
CA ASN A 37 -6.66 -3.93 5.03
C ASN A 37 -7.29 -5.30 4.84
N ASP A 38 -8.60 -5.36 4.66
CA ASP A 38 -9.34 -6.57 4.31
C ASP A 38 -8.90 -7.14 2.94
N ALA A 39 -8.63 -6.28 1.98
CA ALA A 39 -8.09 -6.69 0.69
C ALA A 39 -6.66 -7.25 0.79
N CYS A 40 -5.82 -6.70 1.68
CA CYS A 40 -4.49 -7.25 1.94
C CYS A 40 -4.56 -8.69 2.47
N VAL A 41 -5.45 -8.94 3.42
CA VAL A 41 -5.64 -10.29 3.98
C VAL A 41 -6.16 -11.25 2.90
N ALA A 42 -7.21 -10.87 2.17
CA ALA A 42 -7.78 -11.70 1.11
C ALA A 42 -6.75 -12.04 0.01
N MET A 43 -5.94 -11.06 -0.40
CA MET A 43 -4.86 -11.26 -1.38
C MET A 43 -3.80 -12.23 -0.85
N ALA A 44 -3.36 -12.05 0.40
CA ALA A 44 -2.35 -12.89 1.02
C ALA A 44 -2.81 -14.35 1.16
N GLU A 45 -4.06 -14.56 1.60
CA GLU A 45 -4.66 -15.89 1.71
C GLU A 45 -4.80 -16.56 0.34
N HIS A 46 -5.21 -15.80 -0.69
CA HIS A 46 -5.33 -16.32 -2.04
C HIS A 46 -3.99 -16.79 -2.62
N ILE A 47 -2.92 -15.98 -2.46
CA ILE A 47 -1.61 -16.26 -3.07
C ILE A 47 -0.84 -17.35 -2.29
N SER A 48 -0.91 -17.32 -0.96
CA SER A 48 -0.01 -18.11 -0.11
C SER A 48 -0.74 -19.06 0.85
N GLY A 49 -2.08 -19.15 0.76
CA GLY A 49 -2.92 -19.98 1.60
C GLY A 49 -3.18 -19.40 2.99
N ASN A 50 -2.29 -18.55 3.50
CA ASN A 50 -2.45 -17.83 4.76
C ASN A 50 -1.54 -16.60 4.82
N THR A 51 -1.79 -15.72 5.79
CA THR A 51 -1.01 -14.48 5.96
C THR A 51 0.43 -14.71 6.40
N ALA A 52 0.71 -15.75 7.19
CA ALA A 52 2.07 -16.05 7.66
C ALA A 52 3.00 -16.42 6.50
N ASN A 53 2.57 -17.28 5.59
CA ASN A 53 3.34 -17.64 4.39
C ASN A 53 3.55 -16.43 3.48
N PHE A 54 2.56 -15.54 3.39
CA PHE A 54 2.71 -14.33 2.59
C PHE A 54 3.72 -13.36 3.19
N ILE A 55 3.73 -13.19 4.53
CA ILE A 55 4.73 -12.39 5.26
C ILE A 55 6.13 -12.94 5.04
N GLU A 56 6.30 -14.26 5.06
CA GLU A 56 7.58 -14.90 4.74
C GLU A 56 8.04 -14.55 3.32
N SER A 57 7.13 -14.57 2.36
CA SER A 57 7.38 -14.16 0.98
C SER A 57 7.75 -12.68 0.89
N MET A 58 7.06 -11.78 1.61
CA MET A 58 7.41 -10.35 1.69
C MET A 58 8.85 -10.19 2.22
N ASN A 59 9.21 -10.86 3.29
CA ASN A 59 10.56 -10.78 3.88
C ASN A 59 11.63 -11.47 3.02
N LYS A 60 11.26 -12.40 2.12
CA LYS A 60 12.17 -12.89 1.08
C LYS A 60 12.54 -11.77 0.11
N TYR A 61 11.58 -10.96 -0.34
CA TYR A 61 11.87 -9.78 -1.18
C TYR A 61 12.71 -8.72 -0.43
N VAL A 62 12.48 -8.50 0.87
CA VAL A 62 13.34 -7.64 1.70
C VAL A 62 14.81 -8.05 1.56
N ARG A 63 15.09 -9.35 1.66
CA ARG A 63 16.45 -9.88 1.49
C ARG A 63 16.97 -9.75 0.05
N GLN A 64 16.12 -10.05 -0.94
CA GLN A 64 16.50 -9.98 -2.36
C GLN A 64 16.84 -8.56 -2.80
N PHE A 65 16.11 -7.56 -2.31
CA PHE A 65 16.35 -6.15 -2.61
C PHE A 65 17.44 -5.53 -1.74
N GLY A 66 18.05 -6.29 -0.82
CA GLY A 66 19.09 -5.83 0.07
C GLY A 66 18.62 -4.76 1.07
N LEU A 67 17.37 -4.80 1.47
CA LEU A 67 16.79 -3.86 2.44
C LEU A 67 17.29 -4.20 3.84
N LYS A 68 18.10 -3.33 4.40
CA LYS A 68 18.80 -3.62 5.68
C LYS A 68 18.01 -3.21 6.92
N ASN A 69 17.01 -2.33 6.74
CA ASN A 69 16.25 -1.73 7.83
C ASN A 69 14.74 -1.95 7.64
N THR A 70 14.36 -3.14 7.16
CA THR A 70 12.95 -3.49 6.92
C THR A 70 12.68 -4.91 7.39
N ASN A 71 11.59 -5.07 8.13
CA ASN A 71 11.02 -6.35 8.49
C ASN A 71 9.49 -6.23 8.52
N PHE A 72 8.80 -7.13 7.84
CA PHE A 72 7.35 -7.19 7.83
C PHE A 72 6.85 -8.29 8.78
N THR A 73 5.86 -7.95 9.59
CA THR A 73 5.16 -8.87 10.49
C THR A 73 3.66 -8.92 10.22
N THR A 74 3.14 -7.98 9.41
CA THR A 74 1.75 -7.97 8.95
C THR A 74 1.67 -7.77 7.44
N VAL A 75 0.55 -8.20 6.83
CA VAL A 75 0.29 -8.00 5.40
C VAL A 75 -0.34 -6.63 5.09
N HIS A 76 -0.83 -5.93 6.10
CA HIS A 76 -1.63 -4.70 5.97
C HIS A 76 -0.97 -3.45 6.56
N GLY A 77 0.09 -3.60 7.34
CA GLY A 77 0.85 -2.47 7.88
C GLY A 77 0.29 -1.84 9.16
N LEU A 78 -0.70 -2.45 9.82
CA LEU A 78 -1.09 -2.04 11.17
C LEU A 78 0.03 -2.36 12.17
N ASP A 79 0.00 -1.65 13.31
CA ASP A 79 1.04 -1.77 14.33
C ASP A 79 1.15 -3.20 14.87
N GLU A 80 2.35 -3.76 14.78
CA GLU A 80 2.70 -5.06 15.30
C GLU A 80 4.17 -5.04 15.76
N GLU A 81 4.48 -5.82 16.78
CA GLU A 81 5.85 -5.92 17.27
C GLU A 81 6.79 -6.45 16.18
N GLY A 82 7.97 -5.86 16.08
CA GLY A 82 8.98 -6.24 15.10
C GLY A 82 8.72 -5.72 13.67
N GLN A 83 7.65 -4.96 13.41
CA GLN A 83 7.41 -4.34 12.10
C GLN A 83 8.07 -2.98 12.00
N TYR A 84 8.97 -2.84 11.05
CA TYR A 84 9.68 -1.58 10.80
C TYR A 84 10.16 -1.47 9.36
N SER A 85 10.41 -0.24 8.94
CA SER A 85 11.12 0.07 7.70
C SER A 85 11.89 1.40 7.84
N SER A 86 12.61 1.78 6.79
CA SER A 86 13.27 3.07 6.68
C SER A 86 12.85 3.80 5.40
N ALA A 87 12.98 5.12 5.39
CA ALA A 87 12.68 5.92 4.20
C ALA A 87 13.50 5.47 2.98
N ARG A 88 14.76 5.09 3.18
CA ARG A 88 15.62 4.55 2.12
C ARG A 88 15.06 3.24 1.55
N ASP A 89 14.73 2.30 2.42
CA ASP A 89 14.24 0.98 1.99
C ASP A 89 12.89 1.10 1.29
N MET A 90 11.99 1.98 1.77
CA MET A 90 10.73 2.25 1.11
C MET A 90 10.89 2.91 -0.27
N ALA A 91 11.90 3.78 -0.44
CA ALA A 91 12.23 4.32 -1.76
C ALA A 91 12.75 3.23 -2.72
N ILE A 92 13.54 2.27 -2.23
CA ILE A 92 14.01 1.13 -3.03
C ILE A 92 12.84 0.26 -3.45
N ILE A 93 11.91 -0.07 -2.53
CA ILE A 93 10.68 -0.82 -2.87
C ILE A 93 9.88 -0.06 -3.93
N GLY A 94 9.69 1.25 -3.75
CA GLY A 94 8.99 2.09 -4.72
C GLY A 94 9.64 2.07 -6.10
N SER A 95 10.99 2.12 -6.15
CA SER A 95 11.73 2.01 -7.39
C SER A 95 11.51 0.67 -8.09
N HIS A 96 11.53 -0.44 -7.35
CA HIS A 96 11.24 -1.77 -7.91
C HIS A 96 9.81 -1.85 -8.47
N ILE A 97 8.81 -1.35 -7.74
CA ILE A 97 7.41 -1.35 -8.23
C ILE A 97 7.31 -0.59 -9.57
N ILE A 98 7.97 0.56 -9.68
CA ILE A 98 7.92 1.40 -10.89
C ILE A 98 8.61 0.70 -12.08
N HIS A 99 9.78 0.10 -11.86
CA HIS A 99 10.60 -0.44 -12.94
C HIS A 99 10.24 -1.88 -13.31
N ASP A 100 9.90 -2.70 -12.33
CA ASP A 100 9.65 -4.12 -12.54
C ASP A 100 8.19 -4.41 -12.90
N LEU A 101 7.25 -3.52 -12.52
CA LEU A 101 5.80 -3.67 -12.68
C LEU A 101 5.16 -2.40 -13.28
N PRO A 102 5.63 -1.89 -14.44
CA PRO A 102 5.21 -0.59 -14.99
C PRO A 102 3.71 -0.54 -15.35
N GLU A 103 3.08 -1.64 -15.72
CA GLU A 103 1.65 -1.68 -16.04
C GLU A 103 0.80 -1.62 -14.77
N GLU A 104 1.15 -2.41 -13.75
CA GLU A 104 0.48 -2.43 -12.44
C GLU A 104 0.70 -1.10 -11.69
N TYR A 105 1.84 -0.45 -11.91
CA TYR A 105 2.14 0.84 -11.31
C TYR A 105 1.12 1.92 -11.69
N LYS A 106 0.48 1.83 -12.85
CA LYS A 106 -0.53 2.80 -13.29
C LYS A 106 -1.70 2.95 -12.32
N ILE A 107 -2.01 1.91 -11.53
CA ILE A 107 -3.06 1.93 -10.52
C ILE A 107 -2.79 3.01 -9.45
N TYR A 108 -1.53 3.29 -9.14
CA TYR A 108 -1.15 4.28 -8.13
C TYR A 108 -1.57 5.72 -8.48
N ALA A 109 -1.77 6.01 -9.77
CA ALA A 109 -2.28 7.29 -10.26
C ALA A 109 -3.81 7.39 -10.30
N GLU A 110 -4.53 6.29 -10.09
CA GLU A 110 -6.00 6.29 -10.07
C GLU A 110 -6.49 7.08 -8.85
N LYS A 111 -7.36 8.07 -9.08
CA LYS A 111 -7.79 9.02 -8.05
C LYS A 111 -8.91 8.50 -7.15
N GLU A 112 -9.64 7.48 -7.60
CA GLU A 112 -10.78 6.94 -6.88
C GLU A 112 -11.05 5.50 -7.32
N PHE A 113 -11.70 4.74 -6.43
CA PHE A 113 -12.13 3.38 -6.71
C PHE A 113 -13.54 3.16 -6.14
N THR A 114 -14.39 2.49 -6.91
CA THR A 114 -15.76 2.13 -6.47
C THR A 114 -15.87 0.62 -6.37
N PHE A 115 -16.18 0.12 -5.18
CA PHE A 115 -16.42 -1.28 -4.92
C PHE A 115 -17.69 -1.45 -4.08
N ASN A 116 -18.50 -2.46 -4.36
CA ASN A 116 -19.80 -2.68 -3.69
C ASN A 116 -20.67 -1.40 -3.59
N LYS A 117 -20.68 -0.57 -4.63
CA LYS A 117 -21.37 0.74 -4.69
C LYS A 117 -20.80 1.79 -3.71
N ILE A 118 -19.67 1.53 -3.07
CA ILE A 118 -18.98 2.46 -2.18
C ILE A 118 -17.82 3.08 -2.95
N LYS A 119 -17.91 4.37 -3.22
CA LYS A 119 -16.87 5.15 -3.87
C LYS A 119 -15.93 5.71 -2.81
N GLN A 120 -14.63 5.48 -2.97
CA GLN A 120 -13.60 5.97 -2.06
C GLN A 120 -12.48 6.67 -2.86
N PRO A 121 -12.00 7.84 -2.43
CA PRO A 121 -10.88 8.52 -3.07
C PRO A 121 -9.54 7.84 -2.71
N ASN A 122 -8.55 8.04 -3.57
CA ASN A 122 -7.16 7.73 -3.24
C ASN A 122 -6.71 8.59 -2.04
N ARG A 123 -5.95 8.01 -1.15
CA ARG A 123 -5.49 8.70 0.06
C ARG A 123 -4.30 9.63 -0.18
N ASN A 124 -3.65 9.52 -1.33
CA ASN A 124 -2.53 10.39 -1.71
C ASN A 124 -3.06 11.72 -2.28
N GLY A 125 -3.15 12.73 -1.43
CA GLY A 125 -3.63 14.08 -1.81
C GLY A 125 -2.79 14.76 -2.90
N LEU A 126 -1.52 14.39 -3.07
CA LEU A 126 -0.66 14.97 -4.09
C LEU A 126 -1.12 14.67 -5.53
N LEU A 127 -1.95 13.63 -5.73
CA LEU A 127 -2.52 13.32 -7.06
C LEU A 127 -3.45 14.43 -7.59
N TRP A 128 -3.91 15.33 -6.74
CA TRP A 128 -4.74 16.48 -7.13
C TRP A 128 -3.96 17.78 -7.33
N ASP A 129 -2.67 17.78 -6.98
CA ASP A 129 -1.81 18.92 -7.27
C ASP A 129 -1.60 19.05 -8.78
N LYS A 130 -1.84 20.25 -9.31
CA LYS A 130 -1.70 20.55 -10.75
C LYS A 130 -0.36 21.18 -11.10
N THR A 131 0.45 21.48 -10.11
CA THR A 131 1.76 22.14 -10.30
C THR A 131 2.89 21.16 -10.49
N ILE A 132 2.69 19.90 -10.05
CA ILE A 132 3.66 18.81 -10.17
C ILE A 132 3.00 17.58 -10.80
N ASN A 133 3.77 16.82 -11.57
CA ASN A 133 3.29 15.60 -12.21
C ASN A 133 3.49 14.37 -11.28
N VAL A 134 2.60 14.24 -10.30
CA VAL A 134 2.58 13.10 -9.35
C VAL A 134 1.80 11.94 -9.95
N ASP A 135 2.38 10.75 -9.93
CA ASP A 135 1.78 9.51 -10.42
C ASP A 135 1.73 8.34 -9.42
N GLY A 136 2.03 8.62 -8.15
CA GLY A 136 2.03 7.65 -7.06
C GLY A 136 2.51 8.28 -5.75
N MET A 137 2.66 7.55 -4.68
CA MET A 137 2.46 6.11 -4.55
C MET A 137 1.49 5.82 -3.40
N LYS A 138 1.98 5.74 -2.15
CA LYS A 138 1.20 5.21 -1.04
C LYS A 138 1.37 6.00 0.23
N THR A 139 0.25 6.30 0.88
CA THR A 139 0.19 6.84 2.25
C THR A 139 0.08 5.73 3.28
N GLY A 140 0.49 6.01 4.51
CA GLY A 140 0.29 5.14 5.66
C GLY A 140 0.10 5.98 6.93
N HIS A 141 -0.78 5.54 7.81
CA HIS A 141 -0.97 6.18 9.11
C HIS A 141 -1.39 5.14 10.16
N THR A 142 -0.72 5.18 11.30
CA THR A 142 -1.15 4.56 12.55
C THR A 142 -0.80 5.51 13.69
N ASP A 143 -1.40 5.31 14.85
CA ASP A 143 -1.13 6.17 16.02
C ASP A 143 0.34 6.09 16.47
N LYS A 144 1.00 4.93 16.30
CA LYS A 144 2.41 4.74 16.63
C LYS A 144 3.35 5.26 15.55
N ALA A 145 3.04 5.00 14.28
CA ALA A 145 3.91 5.33 13.16
C ALA A 145 3.77 6.79 12.69
N GLY A 146 2.72 7.51 13.09
CA GLY A 146 2.41 8.83 12.54
C GLY A 146 2.04 8.77 11.06
N TYR A 147 2.12 9.91 10.38
CA TYR A 147 1.82 10.02 8.95
C TYR A 147 3.06 9.69 8.10
N ASN A 148 2.83 8.90 7.08
CA ASN A 148 3.90 8.41 6.19
C ASN A 148 3.44 8.52 4.73
N LEU A 149 4.38 8.83 3.85
CA LEU A 149 4.13 8.92 2.42
C LEU A 149 5.36 8.46 1.63
N VAL A 150 5.15 7.55 0.70
CA VAL A 150 6.02 7.36 -0.46
C VAL A 150 5.33 8.04 -1.62
N ALA A 151 5.95 9.02 -2.23
CA ALA A 151 5.43 9.68 -3.43
C ALA A 151 6.32 9.39 -4.63
N SER A 152 5.82 9.66 -5.81
CA SER A 152 6.58 9.64 -7.05
C SER A 152 6.09 10.71 -7.97
N ALA A 153 7.01 11.44 -8.58
CA ALA A 153 6.73 12.49 -9.54
C ALA A 153 7.79 12.56 -10.62
N THR A 154 7.41 13.06 -11.79
CA THR A 154 8.33 13.32 -12.91
C THR A 154 8.35 14.82 -13.23
N ASN A 155 9.52 15.31 -13.61
CA ASN A 155 9.66 16.65 -14.16
C ASN A 155 9.43 16.65 -15.70
N PRO A 156 9.37 17.84 -16.35
CA PRO A 156 9.20 17.93 -17.82
C PRO A 156 10.29 17.21 -18.64
N ASN A 157 11.45 16.95 -18.06
CA ASN A 157 12.55 16.20 -18.71
C ASN A 157 12.49 14.69 -18.41
N ASN A 158 11.36 14.18 -17.93
CA ASN A 158 11.15 12.78 -17.52
C ASN A 158 12.09 12.27 -16.42
N MET A 159 12.73 13.16 -15.66
CA MET A 159 13.48 12.78 -14.48
C MET A 159 12.50 12.47 -13.34
N ARG A 160 12.58 11.27 -12.78
CA ARG A 160 11.74 10.81 -11.68
C ARG A 160 12.41 11.03 -10.33
N LEU A 161 11.60 11.46 -9.37
CA LEU A 161 11.96 11.49 -7.95
C LEU A 161 10.99 10.61 -7.16
N ILE A 162 11.50 9.93 -6.14
CA ILE A 162 10.72 9.10 -5.21
C ILE A 162 11.00 9.61 -3.79
N PRO A 163 10.37 10.73 -3.36
CA PRO A 163 10.49 11.21 -1.99
C PRO A 163 9.76 10.29 -1.02
N VAL A 164 10.35 10.09 0.16
CA VAL A 164 9.75 9.33 1.26
C VAL A 164 9.80 10.16 2.53
N VAL A 165 8.66 10.33 3.15
CA VAL A 165 8.49 11.01 4.45
C VAL A 165 7.88 10.01 5.42
N MET A 166 8.43 9.91 6.62
CA MET A 166 7.96 8.95 7.64
C MET A 166 7.90 9.61 9.02
N GLY A 167 6.90 9.18 9.81
CA GLY A 167 6.81 9.55 11.22
C GLY A 167 6.45 11.00 11.49
N VAL A 168 5.72 11.67 10.59
CA VAL A 168 5.30 13.07 10.81
C VAL A 168 4.09 13.10 11.74
N PRO A 169 4.04 14.03 12.74
CA PRO A 169 2.95 14.08 13.71
C PRO A 169 1.62 14.61 13.14
N THR A 170 1.67 15.36 12.04
CA THR A 170 0.49 15.94 11.37
C THR A 170 0.63 15.83 9.85
N TYR A 171 -0.50 15.95 9.17
CA TYR A 171 -0.53 16.09 7.70
C TYR A 171 0.04 17.44 7.28
#